data_0be657a1205d1ab4b1ae0ad9018e1c0e
#
_entry.id   0be657a1205d1ab4b1ae0ad9018e1c0e
#
_cell.length_a   1.000
_cell.length_b   1.000
_cell.length_c   1.000
_cell.angle_alpha   90.00
_cell.angle_beta   90.00
_cell.angle_gamma   90.00
#
_symmetry.space_group_name_H-M   'P 1'
#
loop_
_entity.id
_entity.type
_entity.pdbx_description
1 polymer ?
#
loop_
_entity_poly.entity_id
_entity_poly.type
_entity_poly.pdbx_seq_one_letter_code
_entity_poly.pdbx_strand_id
1 'polypeptide(L)'
;LLIEAFLYEEQTRRGVSLRHFDEFADVADHCTVCHKCVNPCPVDIDFGDVSIAMRELLTRSGKKKWNPGTAAAMFMLNATDPATVRLLQRVMIGWGYRAQRLAYRIAKRTGLAAAQTRRPPAPLGRAPHEARIVHFVNKPMPGGLPKRTARALLDIEDDTVVPIIRDPARVADEQEAVFYFPGCGSERLFSQVGLATQAMLWHVGAQTVLPPGYLCCGY
;
A
#
# COMPACT_ATOMS: atom_id res chain seq x y z
N LEU A 1 10.40 -9.74 24.91
CA LEU A 1 10.97 -11.09 24.72
C LEU A 1 11.84 -11.18 23.47
N LEU A 2 11.30 -10.96 22.25
CA LEU A 2 12.08 -11.13 21.01
C LEU A 2 13.21 -10.09 20.87
N ILE A 3 12.90 -8.82 21.13
CA ILE A 3 13.88 -7.73 21.08
C ILE A 3 14.95 -7.92 22.17
N GLU A 4 14.55 -8.32 23.35
CA GLU A 4 15.47 -8.62 24.45
C GLU A 4 16.40 -9.79 24.11
N ALA A 5 15.87 -10.86 23.51
CA ALA A 5 16.67 -12.00 23.07
C ALA A 5 17.70 -11.57 22.00
N PHE A 6 17.27 -10.73 21.05
CA PHE A 6 18.16 -10.18 20.02
C PHE A 6 19.28 -9.33 20.63
N LEU A 7 18.93 -8.39 21.52
CA LEU A 7 19.91 -7.52 22.18
C LEU A 7 20.87 -8.34 23.06
N TYR A 8 20.36 -9.37 23.74
CA TYR A 8 21.19 -10.26 24.53
C TYR A 8 22.22 -11.02 23.68
N GLU A 9 21.78 -11.55 22.52
CA GLU A 9 22.67 -12.26 21.60
C GLU A 9 23.74 -11.32 21.01
N GLU A 10 23.37 -10.09 20.62
CA GLU A 10 24.32 -9.07 20.16
C GLU A 10 25.32 -8.68 21.22
N GLN A 11 24.87 -8.40 22.45
CA GLN A 11 25.73 -8.01 23.57
C GLN A 11 26.67 -9.12 24.01
N THR A 12 26.26 -10.36 23.93
CA THR A 12 27.11 -11.52 24.33
C THR A 12 28.09 -11.94 23.24
N ARG A 13 28.12 -11.28 22.08
CA ARG A 13 28.97 -11.61 20.91
C ARG A 13 28.82 -13.06 20.43
N ARG A 14 27.72 -13.71 20.75
CA ARG A 14 27.40 -15.08 20.28
C ARG A 14 26.82 -15.07 18.86
N GLY A 15 26.49 -13.90 18.33
CA GLY A 15 25.78 -13.72 17.08
C GLY A 15 24.29 -14.04 17.22
N VAL A 16 23.49 -13.41 16.35
CA VAL A 16 22.03 -13.61 16.35
C VAL A 16 21.70 -14.85 15.55
N SER A 17 20.88 -15.74 16.11
CA SER A 17 20.46 -16.95 15.41
C SER A 17 19.58 -16.64 14.20
N LEU A 18 19.66 -17.49 13.17
CA LEU A 18 18.80 -17.35 11.95
C LEU A 18 17.30 -17.37 12.29
N ARG A 19 16.93 -18.10 13.33
CA ARG A 19 15.55 -18.17 13.80
C ARG A 19 15.07 -16.83 14.32
N HIS A 20 15.88 -16.13 15.12
CA HIS A 20 15.52 -14.81 15.64
C HIS A 20 15.39 -13.76 14.55
N PHE A 21 16.21 -13.82 13.49
CA PHE A 21 16.04 -12.94 12.35
C PHE A 21 14.73 -13.17 11.62
N ASP A 22 14.28 -14.42 11.48
CA ASP A 22 13.01 -14.74 10.83
C ASP A 22 11.81 -14.27 11.68
N GLU A 23 11.84 -14.50 12.98
CA GLU A 23 10.80 -14.02 13.91
C GLU A 23 10.76 -12.49 13.98
N PHE A 24 11.92 -11.85 13.97
CA PHE A 24 12.09 -10.41 13.96
C PHE A 24 11.51 -9.79 12.67
N ALA A 25 11.78 -10.41 11.52
CA ALA A 25 11.22 -9.98 10.24
C ALA A 25 9.70 -10.13 10.21
N ASP A 26 9.17 -11.21 10.76
CA ASP A 26 7.73 -11.44 10.82
C ASP A 26 7.00 -10.37 11.64
N VAL A 27 7.51 -10.05 12.83
CA VAL A 27 6.97 -8.99 13.69
C VAL A 27 7.04 -7.63 13.00
N ALA A 28 8.19 -7.30 12.40
CA ALA A 28 8.37 -6.03 11.70
C ALA A 28 7.42 -5.87 10.51
N ASP A 29 7.22 -6.94 9.74
CA ASP A 29 6.36 -6.92 8.54
C ASP A 29 4.86 -6.81 8.86
N HIS A 30 4.43 -7.19 10.07
CA HIS A 30 3.03 -7.08 10.49
C HIS A 30 2.63 -5.68 10.95
N CYS A 31 3.58 -4.84 11.31
CA CYS A 31 3.28 -3.46 11.72
C CYS A 31 2.94 -2.60 10.51
N THR A 32 1.80 -1.90 10.56
CA THR A 32 1.38 -0.96 9.51
C THR A 32 1.91 0.46 9.74
N VAL A 33 2.76 0.68 10.72
CA VAL A 33 3.36 2.00 11.03
C VAL A 33 2.30 3.11 11.17
N CYS A 34 1.15 2.78 11.77
CA CYS A 34 0.05 3.74 11.94
C CYS A 34 0.21 4.64 13.17
N HIS A 35 1.26 4.45 13.96
CA HIS A 35 1.61 5.22 15.18
C HIS A 35 0.54 5.27 16.27
N LYS A 36 -0.56 4.52 16.14
CA LYS A 36 -1.66 4.51 17.13
C LYS A 36 -1.28 3.86 18.46
N CYS A 37 -0.17 3.15 18.53
CA CYS A 37 0.34 2.53 19.75
C CYS A 37 0.99 3.53 20.72
N VAL A 38 1.36 4.72 20.27
CA VAL A 38 1.96 5.77 21.11
C VAL A 38 1.00 6.23 22.20
N ASN A 39 -0.22 6.62 21.80
CA ASN A 39 -1.20 7.18 22.75
C ASN A 39 -1.55 6.30 23.96
N PRO A 40 -1.73 4.97 23.82
CA PRO A 40 -1.99 4.10 24.96
C PRO A 40 -0.73 3.65 25.72
N CYS A 41 0.46 3.99 25.23
CA CYS A 41 1.71 3.56 25.84
C CYS A 41 2.08 4.47 27.01
N PRO A 42 2.23 3.96 28.23
CA PRO A 42 2.57 4.78 29.41
C PRO A 42 4.00 5.33 29.39
N VAL A 43 4.83 4.86 28.45
CA VAL A 43 6.24 5.25 28.28
C VAL A 43 6.52 5.83 26.90
N ASP A 44 5.48 6.22 26.16
CA ASP A 44 5.55 6.89 24.85
C ASP A 44 6.39 6.14 23.80
N ILE A 45 6.41 4.80 23.86
CA ILE A 45 7.09 3.99 22.84
C ILE A 45 6.24 3.91 21.57
N ASP A 46 6.80 4.44 20.48
CA ASP A 46 6.23 4.26 19.15
C ASP A 46 6.72 2.94 18.53
N PHE A 47 5.84 1.94 18.51
CA PHE A 47 6.16 0.66 17.89
C PHE A 47 6.26 0.77 16.36
N GLY A 48 5.70 1.80 15.74
CA GLY A 48 5.87 2.13 14.34
C GLY A 48 7.33 2.42 14.01
N ASP A 49 7.96 3.32 14.77
CA ASP A 49 9.37 3.67 14.60
C ASP A 49 10.29 2.47 14.89
N VAL A 50 9.99 1.71 15.95
CA VAL A 50 10.71 0.45 16.24
C VAL A 50 10.64 -0.51 15.05
N SER A 51 9.47 -0.66 14.44
CA SER A 51 9.28 -1.55 13.26
C SER A 51 10.06 -1.06 12.04
N ILE A 52 10.16 0.26 11.82
CA ILE A 52 10.98 0.84 10.75
C ILE A 52 12.45 0.52 10.99
N ALA A 53 12.95 0.76 12.21
CA ALA A 53 14.33 0.46 12.59
C ALA A 53 14.65 -1.04 12.44
N MET A 54 13.71 -1.93 12.82
CA MET A 54 13.84 -3.37 12.62
C MET A 54 13.97 -3.74 11.13
N ARG A 55 13.15 -3.17 10.27
CA ARG A 55 13.21 -3.40 8.80
C ARG A 55 14.54 -2.91 8.21
N GLU A 56 15.00 -1.77 8.67
CA GLU A 56 16.29 -1.20 8.26
C GLU A 56 17.46 -2.10 8.66
N LEU A 57 17.48 -2.56 9.90
CA LEU A 57 18.49 -3.50 10.42
C LEU A 57 18.53 -4.79 9.60
N LEU A 58 17.37 -5.39 9.30
CA LEU A 58 17.27 -6.59 8.47
C LEU A 58 17.78 -6.37 7.05
N THR A 59 17.51 -5.20 6.49
CA THR A 59 17.98 -4.83 5.16
C THR A 59 19.49 -4.64 5.14
N ARG A 60 20.06 -3.90 6.11
CA ARG A 60 21.50 -3.68 6.25
C ARG A 60 22.27 -4.97 6.48
N SER A 61 21.69 -5.88 7.27
CA SER A 61 22.28 -7.19 7.57
C SER A 61 22.13 -8.22 6.44
N GLY A 62 21.47 -7.87 5.32
CA GLY A 62 21.22 -8.79 4.21
C GLY A 62 20.29 -9.96 4.56
N LYS A 63 19.56 -9.87 5.68
CA LYS A 63 18.67 -10.92 6.19
C LYS A 63 17.23 -10.79 5.75
N LYS A 64 16.87 -9.69 5.07
CA LYS A 64 15.52 -9.50 4.53
C LYS A 64 15.29 -10.45 3.36
N LYS A 65 14.29 -11.31 3.49
CA LYS A 65 13.93 -12.27 2.42
C LYS A 65 13.36 -11.52 1.21
N TRP A 66 13.93 -11.75 0.05
CA TRP A 66 13.42 -11.21 -1.20
C TRP A 66 12.10 -11.89 -1.59
N ASN A 67 11.13 -11.10 -2.01
CA ASN A 67 9.83 -11.58 -2.46
C ASN A 67 9.50 -10.93 -3.82
N PRO A 68 9.32 -11.72 -4.90
CA PRO A 68 9.05 -11.18 -6.23
C PRO A 68 7.74 -10.38 -6.29
N GLY A 69 6.73 -10.76 -5.52
CA GLY A 69 5.46 -10.02 -5.44
C GLY A 69 5.64 -8.64 -4.82
N THR A 70 6.43 -8.54 -3.75
CA THR A 70 6.77 -7.25 -3.12
C THR A 70 7.60 -6.39 -4.07
N ALA A 71 8.59 -6.98 -4.77
CA ALA A 71 9.41 -6.24 -5.74
C ALA A 71 8.55 -5.67 -6.89
N ALA A 72 7.63 -6.46 -7.43
CA ALA A 72 6.70 -6.00 -8.46
C ALA A 72 5.75 -4.90 -7.96
N ALA A 73 5.22 -5.05 -6.74
CA ALA A 73 4.38 -4.03 -6.13
C ALA A 73 5.15 -2.71 -5.89
N MET A 74 6.37 -2.79 -5.37
CA MET A 74 7.22 -1.60 -5.16
C MET A 74 7.61 -0.93 -6.49
N PHE A 75 7.91 -1.72 -7.53
CA PHE A 75 8.13 -1.17 -8.86
C PHE A 75 6.91 -0.38 -9.38
N MET A 76 5.71 -0.95 -9.22
CA MET A 76 4.47 -0.25 -9.60
C MET A 76 4.25 1.03 -8.78
N LEU A 77 4.51 0.99 -7.48
CA LEU A 77 4.29 2.13 -6.58
C LEU A 77 5.32 3.25 -6.79
N ASN A 78 6.55 2.89 -7.15
CA ASN A 78 7.64 3.86 -7.36
C ASN A 78 7.67 4.43 -8.79
N ALA A 79 6.87 3.89 -9.71
CA ALA A 79 6.81 4.45 -11.07
C ALA A 79 6.20 5.86 -11.02
N THR A 80 6.93 6.86 -11.52
CA THR A 80 6.49 8.27 -11.58
C THR A 80 6.10 8.68 -13.00
N ASP A 81 6.69 8.02 -14.01
CA ASP A 81 6.41 8.30 -15.42
C ASP A 81 4.97 7.93 -15.80
N PRO A 82 4.17 8.87 -16.38
CA PRO A 82 2.79 8.63 -16.74
C PRO A 82 2.57 7.46 -17.72
N ALA A 83 3.49 7.26 -18.68
CA ALA A 83 3.37 6.16 -19.65
C ALA A 83 3.55 4.80 -18.96
N THR A 84 4.54 4.69 -18.07
CA THR A 84 4.79 3.50 -17.26
C THR A 84 3.63 3.21 -16.32
N VAL A 85 3.10 4.22 -15.64
CA VAL A 85 1.92 4.07 -14.75
C VAL A 85 0.71 3.56 -15.53
N ARG A 86 0.42 4.11 -16.71
CA ARG A 86 -0.68 3.65 -17.57
C ARG A 86 -0.49 2.21 -18.05
N LEU A 87 0.74 1.85 -18.42
CA LEU A 87 1.06 0.47 -18.83
C LEU A 87 0.86 -0.51 -17.67
N LEU A 88 1.42 -0.20 -16.50
CA LEU A 88 1.30 -1.03 -15.30
C LEU A 88 -0.17 -1.18 -14.87
N GLN A 89 -0.94 -0.09 -14.88
CA GLN A 89 -2.37 -0.14 -14.59
C GLN A 89 -3.12 -1.07 -15.57
N ARG A 90 -2.84 -0.95 -16.87
CA ARG A 90 -3.46 -1.81 -17.90
C ARG A 90 -3.11 -3.28 -17.71
N VAL A 91 -1.86 -3.59 -17.43
CA VAL A 91 -1.41 -4.98 -17.27
C VAL A 91 -1.87 -5.56 -15.94
N MET A 92 -1.56 -4.91 -14.81
CA MET A 92 -1.84 -5.47 -13.49
C MET A 92 -3.32 -5.42 -13.15
N ILE A 93 -3.96 -4.26 -13.33
CA ILE A 93 -5.37 -4.08 -12.97
C ILE A 93 -6.26 -4.61 -14.11
N GLY A 94 -6.02 -4.19 -15.33
CA GLY A 94 -6.84 -4.58 -16.48
C GLY A 94 -6.82 -6.09 -16.74
N TRP A 95 -5.63 -6.64 -16.97
CA TRP A 95 -5.47 -8.05 -17.33
C TRP A 95 -5.36 -8.96 -16.12
N GLY A 96 -4.59 -8.58 -15.11
CA GLY A 96 -4.39 -9.38 -13.90
C GLY A 96 -5.71 -9.66 -13.17
N TYR A 97 -6.55 -8.63 -12.97
CA TYR A 97 -7.85 -8.82 -12.32
C TYR A 97 -8.84 -9.62 -13.19
N ARG A 98 -8.77 -9.51 -14.52
CA ARG A 98 -9.57 -10.35 -15.41
C ARG A 98 -9.17 -11.81 -15.33
N ALA A 99 -7.87 -12.09 -15.36
CA ALA A 99 -7.33 -13.43 -15.22
C ALA A 99 -7.70 -14.04 -13.86
N GLN A 100 -7.58 -13.28 -12.79
CA GLN A 100 -7.95 -13.72 -11.46
C GLN A 100 -9.47 -14.02 -11.35
N ARG A 101 -10.34 -13.16 -11.90
CA ARG A 101 -11.78 -13.42 -11.93
C ARG A 101 -12.14 -14.65 -12.76
N LEU A 102 -11.39 -14.93 -13.83
CA LEU A 102 -11.55 -16.15 -14.63
C LEU A 102 -11.13 -17.38 -13.79
N ALA A 103 -9.98 -17.32 -13.15
CA ALA A 103 -9.50 -18.39 -12.26
C ALA A 103 -10.50 -18.66 -11.12
N TYR A 104 -11.05 -17.61 -10.49
CA TYR A 104 -12.10 -17.76 -9.50
C TYR A 104 -13.36 -18.45 -10.05
N ARG A 105 -13.83 -18.07 -11.25
CA ARG A 105 -15.00 -18.70 -11.88
C ARG A 105 -14.77 -20.18 -12.18
N ILE A 106 -13.59 -20.52 -12.66
CA ILE A 106 -13.18 -21.92 -12.90
C ILE A 106 -13.15 -22.68 -11.57
N ALA A 107 -12.46 -22.15 -10.55
CA ALA A 107 -12.37 -22.77 -9.24
C ALA A 107 -13.75 -22.98 -8.58
N LYS A 108 -14.66 -22.01 -8.77
CA LYS A 108 -16.05 -22.14 -8.28
C LYS A 108 -16.83 -23.24 -9.03
N ARG A 109 -16.64 -23.38 -10.35
CA ARG A 109 -17.32 -24.42 -11.14
C ARG A 109 -16.80 -25.82 -10.83
N THR A 110 -15.51 -25.95 -10.53
CA THR A 110 -14.88 -27.23 -10.18
C THR A 110 -15.05 -27.61 -8.70
N GLY A 111 -15.70 -26.78 -7.90
CA GLY A 111 -15.85 -27.00 -6.45
C GLY A 111 -14.60 -26.77 -5.63
N LEU A 112 -13.51 -26.26 -6.22
CA LEU A 112 -12.26 -25.97 -5.52
C LEU A 112 -12.36 -24.67 -4.69
N ALA A 113 -13.24 -23.74 -5.07
CA ALA A 113 -13.51 -22.52 -4.31
C ALA A 113 -14.75 -22.74 -3.43
N ALA A 114 -14.55 -22.94 -2.14
CA ALA A 114 -15.64 -22.96 -1.18
C ALA A 114 -16.18 -21.54 -0.95
N ALA A 115 -17.49 -21.40 -0.80
CA ALA A 115 -18.10 -20.16 -0.38
C ALA A 115 -17.69 -19.86 1.09
N GLN A 116 -16.65 -19.09 1.27
CA GLN A 116 -16.21 -18.68 2.61
C GLN A 116 -17.09 -17.55 3.12
N THR A 117 -17.97 -17.87 4.05
CA THR A 117 -18.82 -16.90 4.75
C THR A 117 -18.11 -16.24 5.94
N ARG A 118 -17.03 -16.82 6.44
CA ARG A 118 -16.25 -16.30 7.57
C ARG A 118 -14.79 -16.15 7.20
N ARG A 119 -14.15 -15.11 7.74
CA ARG A 119 -12.69 -14.97 7.65
C ARG A 119 -12.05 -16.11 8.44
N PRO A 120 -11.16 -16.90 7.85
CA PRO A 120 -10.43 -17.91 8.61
C PRO A 120 -9.62 -17.24 9.72
N PRO A 121 -9.39 -17.92 10.86
CA PRO A 121 -8.50 -17.40 11.89
C PRO A 121 -7.13 -17.10 11.28
N ALA A 122 -6.52 -15.99 11.69
CA ALA A 122 -5.17 -15.67 11.25
C ALA A 122 -4.23 -16.81 11.69
N PRO A 123 -3.46 -17.40 10.76
CA PRO A 123 -2.49 -18.41 11.14
C PRO A 123 -1.43 -17.74 12.03
N LEU A 124 -1.01 -18.45 13.06
CA LEU A 124 0.17 -18.07 13.84
C LEU A 124 1.40 -18.24 12.91
N GLY A 125 2.10 -17.14 12.68
CA GLY A 125 3.26 -17.12 11.79
C GLY A 125 2.92 -16.90 10.33
N ARG A 126 3.91 -17.13 9.46
CA ARG A 126 3.80 -16.92 8.01
C ARG A 126 2.93 -17.99 7.35
N ALA A 127 1.85 -17.57 6.72
CA ALA A 127 1.04 -18.50 5.92
C ALA A 127 1.87 -19.10 4.76
N PRO A 128 1.81 -20.41 4.52
CA PRO A 128 2.47 -21.05 3.41
C PRO A 128 2.00 -20.45 2.07
N HIS A 129 2.87 -20.50 1.06
CA HIS A 129 2.57 -19.90 -0.25
C HIS A 129 1.30 -20.47 -0.88
N GLU A 130 1.04 -21.77 -0.71
CA GLU A 130 -0.17 -22.42 -1.19
C GLU A 130 -1.43 -21.80 -0.58
N ALA A 131 -1.44 -21.56 0.72
CA ALA A 131 -2.56 -20.93 1.39
C ALA A 131 -2.82 -19.52 0.88
N ARG A 132 -1.77 -18.76 0.54
CA ARG A 132 -1.89 -17.41 -0.05
C ARG A 132 -2.50 -17.47 -1.45
N ILE A 133 -2.10 -18.42 -2.28
CA ILE A 133 -2.65 -18.62 -3.62
C ILE A 133 -4.13 -19.01 -3.53
N VAL A 134 -4.47 -19.95 -2.65
CA VAL A 134 -5.85 -20.37 -2.41
C VAL A 134 -6.71 -19.18 -1.96
N HIS A 135 -6.22 -18.36 -1.02
CA HIS A 135 -6.92 -17.16 -0.59
C HIS A 135 -7.10 -16.14 -1.71
N PHE A 136 -6.09 -15.93 -2.53
CA PHE A 136 -6.15 -15.04 -3.67
C PHE A 136 -7.18 -15.50 -4.72
N VAL A 137 -7.27 -16.81 -4.96
CA VAL A 137 -8.22 -17.38 -5.92
C VAL A 137 -9.65 -17.44 -5.38
N ASN A 138 -9.82 -17.60 -4.05
CA ASN A 138 -11.15 -17.74 -3.43
C ASN A 138 -11.95 -16.44 -3.32
N LYS A 139 -11.35 -15.29 -3.56
CA LYS A 139 -12.04 -13.99 -3.54
C LYS A 139 -11.90 -13.31 -4.90
N PRO A 140 -13.02 -13.06 -5.62
CA PRO A 140 -12.93 -12.38 -6.91
C PRO A 140 -12.45 -10.94 -6.72
N MET A 141 -11.51 -10.52 -7.55
CA MET A 141 -11.10 -9.11 -7.60
C MET A 141 -12.24 -8.24 -8.13
N PRO A 142 -12.36 -6.99 -7.64
CA PRO A 142 -13.42 -6.09 -8.05
C PRO A 142 -13.42 -5.88 -9.57
N GLY A 143 -14.62 -5.76 -10.13
CA GLY A 143 -14.84 -5.36 -11.51
C GLY A 143 -15.16 -3.89 -11.62
N GLY A 144 -15.17 -3.35 -12.84
CA GLY A 144 -15.59 -1.97 -13.09
C GLY A 144 -14.61 -0.89 -12.63
N LEU A 145 -13.36 -1.27 -12.34
CA LEU A 145 -12.34 -0.29 -11.98
C LEU A 145 -12.06 0.66 -13.14
N PRO A 146 -11.79 1.93 -12.88
CA PRO A 146 -11.46 2.92 -13.89
C PRO A 146 -10.24 2.49 -14.71
N LYS A 147 -10.28 2.78 -16.00
CA LYS A 147 -9.20 2.45 -16.93
C LYS A 147 -8.10 3.52 -16.99
N ARG A 148 -8.34 4.66 -16.37
CA ARG A 148 -7.46 5.81 -16.31
C ARG A 148 -7.21 6.20 -14.86
N THR A 149 -6.05 6.75 -14.60
CA THR A 149 -5.69 7.35 -13.31
C THR A 149 -6.51 8.62 -13.05
N ALA A 150 -6.57 9.08 -11.81
CA ALA A 150 -7.24 10.34 -11.49
C ALA A 150 -6.59 11.53 -12.22
N ARG A 151 -5.25 11.56 -12.31
CA ARG A 151 -4.51 12.61 -13.03
C ARG A 151 -4.80 12.61 -14.51
N ALA A 152 -4.84 11.44 -15.16
CA ALA A 152 -5.17 11.32 -16.57
C ALA A 152 -6.62 11.72 -16.90
N LEU A 153 -7.52 11.64 -15.92
CA LEU A 153 -8.92 12.07 -16.06
C LEU A 153 -9.09 13.59 -15.87
N LEU A 154 -8.21 14.20 -15.05
CA LEU A 154 -8.19 15.64 -14.79
C LEU A 154 -7.23 16.40 -15.71
N ASP A 155 -6.50 15.70 -16.59
CA ASP A 155 -5.50 16.27 -17.51
C ASP A 155 -4.38 17.05 -16.79
N ILE A 156 -3.89 16.48 -15.66
CA ILE A 156 -2.85 17.06 -14.80
C ILE A 156 -1.68 16.09 -14.61
N GLU A 157 -1.29 15.37 -15.67
CA GLU A 157 -0.16 14.41 -15.63
C GLU A 157 1.23 15.06 -15.75
N ASP A 158 1.30 16.36 -16.04
CA ASP A 158 2.58 17.09 -16.13
C ASP A 158 3.21 17.18 -14.73
N ASP A 159 4.40 16.61 -14.58
CA ASP A 159 5.15 16.58 -13.32
C ASP A 159 6.00 17.83 -13.08
N THR A 160 6.08 18.73 -14.06
CA THR A 160 6.78 20.01 -13.93
C THR A 160 5.90 21.11 -13.35
N VAL A 161 4.59 20.88 -13.24
CA VAL A 161 3.59 21.84 -12.78
C VAL A 161 2.92 21.36 -11.49
N VAL A 162 2.76 22.25 -10.54
CA VAL A 162 1.94 22.02 -9.34
C VAL A 162 0.48 22.35 -9.66
N PRO A 163 -0.41 21.36 -9.77
CA PRO A 163 -1.81 21.61 -10.09
C PRO A 163 -2.54 22.30 -8.94
N ILE A 164 -3.25 23.39 -9.25
CA ILE A 164 -4.16 24.06 -8.34
C ILE A 164 -5.56 23.99 -8.92
N ILE A 165 -6.46 23.32 -8.20
CA ILE A 165 -7.86 23.16 -8.57
C ILE A 165 -8.69 24.08 -7.68
N ARG A 166 -9.36 25.07 -8.30
CA ARG A 166 -10.21 26.04 -7.62
C ARG A 166 -11.41 26.44 -8.47
N ASP A 167 -12.49 26.85 -7.83
CA ASP A 167 -13.61 27.49 -8.48
C ASP A 167 -13.39 29.01 -8.47
N PRO A 168 -13.10 29.65 -9.64
CA PRO A 168 -12.83 31.09 -9.67
C PRO A 168 -13.99 31.95 -9.16
N ALA A 169 -15.23 31.43 -9.19
CA ALA A 169 -16.40 32.15 -8.74
C ALA A 169 -16.59 32.13 -7.20
N ARG A 170 -15.88 31.23 -6.49
CA ARG A 170 -16.09 31.01 -5.06
C ARG A 170 -14.87 31.27 -4.21
N VAL A 171 -13.67 31.28 -4.80
CA VAL A 171 -12.40 31.40 -4.08
C VAL A 171 -11.87 32.81 -4.17
N ALA A 172 -11.70 33.47 -3.03
CA ALA A 172 -10.95 34.73 -2.93
C ALA A 172 -9.44 34.43 -3.05
N ASP A 173 -8.66 35.40 -3.58
CA ASP A 173 -7.21 35.20 -3.80
C ASP A 173 -6.43 34.97 -2.48
N GLU A 174 -6.97 35.40 -1.34
CA GLU A 174 -6.37 35.28 0.00
C GLU A 174 -6.86 34.03 0.76
N GLN A 175 -7.66 33.14 0.13
CA GLN A 175 -8.18 31.96 0.82
C GLN A 175 -7.09 30.91 1.05
N GLU A 176 -7.10 30.27 2.22
CA GLU A 176 -6.21 29.18 2.55
C GLU A 176 -6.36 28.02 1.55
N ALA A 177 -5.24 27.49 1.10
CA ALA A 177 -5.20 26.35 0.19
C ALA A 177 -5.08 25.04 0.97
N VAL A 178 -5.86 24.04 0.58
CA VAL A 178 -5.78 22.68 1.12
C VAL A 178 -4.80 21.87 0.28
N PHE A 179 -3.72 21.40 0.87
CA PHE A 179 -2.84 20.45 0.20
C PHE A 179 -3.48 19.04 0.26
N TYR A 180 -3.82 18.50 -0.90
CA TYR A 180 -4.38 17.16 -1.03
C TYR A 180 -3.38 16.21 -1.64
N PHE A 181 -2.94 15.24 -0.84
CA PHE A 181 -2.09 14.13 -1.28
C PHE A 181 -2.94 12.88 -1.50
N PRO A 182 -3.29 12.50 -2.75
CA PRO A 182 -4.20 11.40 -3.02
C PRO A 182 -3.61 10.02 -2.69
N GLY A 183 -2.28 9.90 -2.69
CA GLY A 183 -1.59 8.64 -2.54
C GLY A 183 -1.79 7.69 -3.70
N CYS A 184 -1.03 6.61 -3.72
CA CYS A 184 -1.02 5.64 -4.84
C CYS A 184 -2.35 4.91 -5.03
N GLY A 185 -3.12 4.66 -3.97
CA GLY A 185 -4.41 3.98 -4.04
C GLY A 185 -5.46 4.80 -4.78
N SER A 186 -5.73 6.01 -4.31
CA SER A 186 -6.77 6.90 -4.87
C SER A 186 -6.38 7.51 -6.20
N GLU A 187 -5.10 7.59 -6.50
CA GLU A 187 -4.62 8.19 -7.74
C GLU A 187 -4.50 7.18 -8.87
N ARG A 188 -3.90 6.01 -8.59
CA ARG A 188 -3.53 5.03 -9.62
C ARG A 188 -4.50 3.85 -9.75
N LEU A 189 -5.05 3.38 -8.64
CA LEU A 189 -5.86 2.16 -8.61
C LEU A 189 -7.36 2.45 -8.58
N PHE A 190 -7.80 3.35 -7.71
CA PHE A 190 -9.19 3.65 -7.43
C PHE A 190 -9.47 5.13 -7.72
N SER A 191 -9.22 5.55 -8.95
CA SER A 191 -9.32 6.97 -9.35
C SER A 191 -10.68 7.60 -9.03
N GLN A 192 -11.75 6.81 -8.97
CA GLN A 192 -13.06 7.29 -8.52
C GLN A 192 -13.04 7.85 -7.10
N VAL A 193 -12.17 7.32 -6.20
CA VAL A 193 -12.05 7.82 -4.83
C VAL A 193 -11.36 9.20 -4.83
N GLY A 194 -10.25 9.31 -5.58
CA GLY A 194 -9.56 10.59 -5.74
C GLY A 194 -10.43 11.67 -6.36
N LEU A 195 -11.18 11.32 -7.41
CA LEU A 195 -12.11 12.24 -8.07
C LEU A 195 -13.27 12.65 -7.15
N ALA A 196 -13.83 11.72 -6.38
CA ALA A 196 -14.88 12.03 -5.41
C ALA A 196 -14.38 13.00 -4.33
N THR A 197 -13.16 12.79 -3.82
CA THR A 197 -12.54 13.71 -2.85
C THR A 197 -12.36 15.10 -3.47
N GLN A 198 -11.87 15.19 -4.71
CA GLN A 198 -11.73 16.47 -5.40
C GLN A 198 -13.08 17.15 -5.64
N ALA A 199 -14.10 16.39 -6.01
CA ALA A 199 -15.45 16.91 -6.19
C ALA A 199 -16.04 17.46 -4.88
N MET A 200 -15.77 16.79 -3.76
CA MET A 200 -16.17 17.27 -2.43
C MET A 200 -15.46 18.58 -2.06
N LEU A 201 -14.14 18.64 -2.25
CA LEU A 201 -13.35 19.86 -1.99
C LEU A 201 -13.81 21.02 -2.88
N TRP A 202 -14.05 20.75 -4.14
CA TRP A 202 -14.62 21.73 -5.07
C TRP A 202 -16.01 22.22 -4.61
N HIS A 203 -16.87 21.30 -4.18
CA HIS A 203 -18.24 21.63 -3.75
C HIS A 203 -18.25 22.57 -2.54
N VAL A 204 -17.34 22.37 -1.59
CA VAL A 204 -17.21 23.26 -0.43
C VAL A 204 -16.43 24.57 -0.74
N GLY A 205 -15.97 24.74 -1.96
CA GLY A 205 -15.25 25.95 -2.40
C GLY A 205 -13.78 25.98 -1.96
N ALA A 206 -13.18 24.82 -1.61
CA ALA A 206 -11.78 24.80 -1.22
C ALA A 206 -10.86 24.97 -2.43
N GLN A 207 -9.81 25.76 -2.28
CA GLN A 207 -8.68 25.78 -3.20
C GLN A 207 -7.78 24.58 -2.89
N THR A 208 -7.62 23.68 -3.85
CA THR A 208 -6.88 22.43 -3.63
C THR A 208 -5.58 22.45 -4.40
N VAL A 209 -4.48 22.20 -3.71
CA VAL A 209 -3.14 22.04 -4.29
C VAL A 209 -2.79 20.56 -4.28
N LEU A 210 -2.39 20.01 -5.42
CA LEU A 210 -1.91 18.63 -5.54
C LEU A 210 -0.38 18.60 -5.71
N PRO A 211 0.29 17.51 -5.29
CA PRO A 211 1.71 17.36 -5.58
C PRO A 211 1.97 17.28 -7.09
N PRO A 212 3.14 17.70 -7.59
CA PRO A 212 3.51 17.51 -8.98
C PRO A 212 3.71 16.01 -9.27
N GLY A 213 3.14 15.52 -10.36
CA GLY A 213 3.32 14.14 -10.81
C GLY A 213 2.82 13.06 -9.86
N TYR A 214 3.19 11.82 -10.17
CA TYR A 214 2.81 10.64 -9.39
C TYR A 214 3.80 10.39 -8.26
N LEU A 215 3.44 10.74 -7.04
CA LEU A 215 4.29 10.54 -5.87
C LEU A 215 3.76 9.41 -4.97
N CYS A 216 4.68 8.80 -4.23
CA CYS A 216 4.40 7.84 -3.18
C CYS A 216 4.70 8.47 -1.81
N CYS A 217 3.84 8.23 -0.82
CA CYS A 217 4.07 8.72 0.54
C CYS A 217 5.19 7.98 1.28
N GLY A 218 5.74 6.91 0.70
CA GLY A 218 6.80 6.10 1.32
C GLY A 218 6.32 5.11 2.38
N TYR A 219 5.00 5.01 2.58
CA TYR A 219 4.37 4.15 3.58
C TYR A 219 4.46 2.66 3.22
#